data_3479951f7000be90705c528c3bc252eb
#
_entry.id   3479951f7000be90705c528c3bc252eb
#
_cell.length_a   1.000
_cell.length_b   1.000
_cell.length_c   1.000
_cell.angle_alpha   90.00
_cell.angle_beta   90.00
_cell.angle_gamma   90.00
#
_symmetry.space_group_name_H-M   'P 1'
#
loop_
_entity.id
_entity.type
_entity.pdbx_description
1 polymer ?
#
loop_
_entity_poly.entity_id
_entity_poly.type
_entity_poly.pdbx_seq_one_letter_code
_entity_poly.pdbx_strand_id
1 'polypeptide(L)'
;MRGDEVGGPIRWRMHIPVPPEELFAILNSDEGRASFWAESAIEVDSHIEFRFINGYTYRGKVLARRPPNLLSIDYLGGSVRFELHADGRGGTDLLLTHEGVTAQEWNEVHAGWLNVLFPLKAWAAHRVDLRNHDPERAWDEGYADQ
;
A
#
# COMPACT_ATOMS: atom_id res chain seq x y z
N MET A 1 12.15 -13.28 -23.23
CA MET A 1 12.20 -12.63 -21.90
C MET A 1 12.05 -13.68 -20.82
N ARG A 2 12.81 -13.56 -19.78
CA ARG A 2 12.66 -14.46 -18.63
C ARG A 2 11.80 -13.81 -17.57
N GLY A 3 10.99 -14.63 -16.85
CA GLY A 3 10.07 -14.15 -15.83
C GLY A 3 10.75 -13.55 -14.61
N ASP A 4 12.03 -13.87 -14.36
CA ASP A 4 12.81 -13.34 -13.25
C ASP A 4 13.47 -11.99 -13.53
N GLU A 5 13.40 -11.49 -14.76
CA GLU A 5 13.87 -10.15 -15.07
C GLU A 5 13.01 -9.10 -14.37
N VAL A 6 13.65 -8.03 -13.90
CA VAL A 6 12.94 -6.93 -13.28
C VAL A 6 12.16 -6.16 -14.34
N GLY A 7 10.86 -5.97 -14.12
CA GLY A 7 10.02 -5.15 -14.97
C GLY A 7 10.27 -3.67 -14.72
N GLY A 8 9.60 -2.81 -15.48
CA GLY A 8 9.63 -1.39 -15.26
C GLY A 8 8.97 -1.01 -13.93
N PRO A 9 9.14 0.24 -13.47
CA PRO A 9 8.50 0.66 -12.24
C PRO A 9 6.97 0.68 -12.39
N ILE A 10 6.30 0.30 -11.30
CA ILE A 10 4.85 0.43 -11.20
C ILE A 10 4.58 1.81 -10.61
N ARG A 11 3.72 2.57 -11.24
CA ARG A 11 3.33 3.90 -10.76
C ARG A 11 1.84 4.07 -10.78
N TRP A 12 1.31 4.57 -9.66
CA TRP A 12 -0.09 4.97 -9.56
C TRP A 12 -0.17 6.33 -8.90
N ARG A 13 -1.10 7.13 -9.37
CA ARG A 13 -1.48 8.39 -8.71
C ARG A 13 -2.89 8.25 -8.19
N MET A 14 -3.14 8.86 -7.04
CA MET A 14 -4.48 8.92 -6.49
C MET A 14 -4.67 10.22 -5.73
N HIS A 15 -5.75 10.93 -6.03
CA HIS A 15 -6.14 12.09 -5.26
C HIS A 15 -6.96 11.65 -4.05
N ILE A 16 -6.55 12.07 -2.87
CA ILE A 16 -7.23 11.75 -1.61
C ILE A 16 -7.57 13.07 -0.91
N PRO A 17 -8.87 13.33 -0.61
CA PRO A 17 -9.31 14.64 -0.13
C PRO A 17 -9.07 14.86 1.37
N VAL A 18 -7.88 14.55 1.84
CA VAL A 18 -7.41 14.87 3.19
C VAL A 18 -5.99 15.40 3.10
N PRO A 19 -5.54 16.24 4.04
CA PRO A 19 -4.19 16.81 3.95
C PRO A 19 -3.10 15.76 4.13
N PRO A 20 -1.88 16.02 3.62
CA PRO A 20 -0.77 15.07 3.72
C PRO A 20 -0.47 14.60 5.14
N GLU A 21 -0.57 15.46 6.13
CA GLU A 21 -0.31 15.11 7.54
C GLU A 21 -1.26 14.02 8.02
N GLU A 22 -2.53 14.12 7.67
CA GLU A 22 -3.54 13.13 8.05
C GLU A 22 -3.35 11.82 7.31
N LEU A 23 -3.09 11.90 5.99
CA LEU A 23 -2.85 10.72 5.17
C LEU A 23 -1.57 9.99 5.62
N PHE A 24 -0.52 10.75 5.89
CA PHE A 24 0.74 10.17 6.35
C PHE A 24 0.55 9.44 7.69
N ALA A 25 -0.23 10.00 8.61
CA ALA A 25 -0.53 9.36 9.89
C ALA A 25 -1.20 7.99 9.71
N ILE A 26 -2.07 7.85 8.70
CA ILE A 26 -2.71 6.56 8.39
C ILE A 26 -1.67 5.56 7.87
N LEU A 27 -0.82 5.98 6.95
CA LEU A 27 0.23 5.11 6.39
C LEU A 27 1.27 4.72 7.45
N ASN A 28 1.53 5.60 8.39
CA ASN A 28 2.65 5.48 9.32
C ASN A 28 2.27 4.90 10.69
N SER A 29 1.04 4.45 10.87
CA SER A 29 0.61 3.86 12.14
C SER A 29 0.12 2.42 11.94
N ASP A 30 0.30 1.60 12.97
CA ASP A 30 -0.17 0.22 12.97
C ASP A 30 -1.70 0.17 12.75
N GLU A 31 -2.44 1.01 13.47
CA GLU A 31 -3.89 1.12 13.32
C GLU A 31 -4.30 1.56 11.93
N GLY A 32 -3.63 2.57 11.38
CA GLY A 32 -3.94 3.10 10.05
C GLY A 32 -3.74 2.04 8.98
N ARG A 33 -2.62 1.34 9.01
CA ARG A 33 -2.33 0.28 8.04
C ARG A 33 -3.33 -0.88 8.14
N ALA A 34 -3.74 -1.24 9.35
CA ALA A 34 -4.75 -2.29 9.55
C ALA A 34 -6.15 -1.86 9.07
N SER A 35 -6.36 -0.57 8.87
CA SER A 35 -7.66 -0.04 8.43
C SER A 35 -7.88 -0.14 6.93
N PHE A 36 -6.81 -0.36 6.14
CA PHE A 36 -6.97 -0.42 4.67
C PHE A 36 -6.06 -1.43 3.97
N TRP A 37 -4.91 -1.80 4.53
CA TRP A 37 -3.86 -2.50 3.79
C TRP A 37 -3.84 -4.01 4.06
N ALA A 38 -3.84 -4.40 5.30
CA ALA A 38 -3.74 -5.80 5.71
C ALA A 38 -4.60 -6.02 6.96
N GLU A 39 -4.72 -7.25 7.40
CA GLU A 39 -5.43 -7.54 8.65
C GLU A 39 -4.66 -7.01 9.85
N SER A 40 -3.34 -7.08 9.78
CA SER A 40 -2.45 -6.38 10.69
C SER A 40 -1.18 -5.98 9.95
N ALA A 41 -0.56 -4.87 10.37
CA ALA A 41 0.68 -4.38 9.80
C ALA A 41 1.41 -3.57 10.88
N ILE A 42 2.18 -4.29 11.69
CA ILE A 42 2.76 -3.78 12.93
C ILE A 42 4.24 -3.51 12.76
N GLU A 43 4.68 -2.32 13.11
CA GLU A 43 6.09 -1.95 13.02
C GLU A 43 6.84 -2.37 14.28
N VAL A 44 7.91 -3.15 14.09
CA VAL A 44 8.83 -3.57 15.15
C VAL A 44 10.26 -3.45 14.61
N ASP A 45 11.12 -2.71 15.30
CA ASP A 45 12.53 -2.54 14.92
C ASP A 45 12.71 -2.11 13.47
N SER A 46 11.96 -1.09 13.05
CA SER A 46 11.99 -0.52 11.71
C SER A 46 11.56 -1.49 10.60
N HIS A 47 10.85 -2.55 10.94
CA HIS A 47 10.24 -3.48 9.99
C HIS A 47 8.74 -3.52 10.24
N ILE A 48 7.96 -3.53 9.17
CA ILE A 48 6.50 -3.67 9.24
C ILE A 48 6.16 -5.13 8.96
N GLU A 49 5.48 -5.76 9.91
CA GLU A 49 5.07 -7.16 9.80
C GLU A 49 3.62 -7.21 9.35
N PHE A 50 3.42 -7.54 8.06
CA PHE A 50 2.10 -7.63 7.45
C PHE A 50 1.54 -9.03 7.61
N ARG A 51 0.24 -9.10 7.93
CA ARG A 51 -0.51 -10.35 7.89
C ARG A 51 -1.80 -10.10 7.11
N PHE A 52 -1.99 -10.86 6.04
CA PHE A 52 -3.13 -10.72 5.14
C PHE A 52 -4.22 -11.72 5.48
N ILE A 53 -5.42 -11.48 4.97
CA ILE A 53 -6.62 -12.28 5.30
C ILE A 53 -6.47 -13.76 4.92
N ASN A 54 -5.69 -14.07 3.88
CA ASN A 54 -5.43 -15.43 3.43
C ASN A 54 -4.32 -16.16 4.22
N GLY A 55 -3.78 -15.51 5.25
CA GLY A 55 -2.70 -16.05 6.06
C GLY A 55 -1.30 -15.75 5.54
N TYR A 56 -1.18 -15.12 4.38
CA TYR A 56 0.14 -14.70 3.88
C TYR A 56 0.73 -13.64 4.79
N THR A 57 2.02 -13.74 5.07
CA THR A 57 2.76 -12.78 5.90
C THR A 57 3.95 -12.23 5.14
N TYR A 58 4.30 -11.00 5.42
CA TYR A 58 5.48 -10.36 4.85
C TYR A 58 6.08 -9.40 5.86
N ARG A 59 7.41 -9.33 5.92
CA ARG A 59 8.12 -8.41 6.80
C ARG A 59 8.97 -7.48 5.93
N GLY A 60 8.60 -6.20 5.90
CA GLY A 60 9.25 -5.18 5.08
C GLY A 60 9.99 -4.15 5.92
N LYS A 61 11.25 -3.88 5.56
CA LYS A 61 12.04 -2.86 6.24
C LYS A 61 11.61 -1.45 5.82
N VAL A 62 11.51 -0.54 6.78
CA VAL A 62 11.33 0.88 6.46
C VAL A 62 12.65 1.41 5.94
N LEU A 63 12.65 1.85 4.67
CA LEU A 63 13.87 2.33 3.97
C LEU A 63 14.08 3.82 4.15
N ALA A 64 13.00 4.60 4.18
CA ALA A 64 13.04 6.04 4.37
C ALA A 64 11.71 6.53 4.93
N ARG A 65 11.79 7.57 5.75
CA ARG A 65 10.62 8.17 6.34
C ARG A 65 10.87 9.66 6.54
N ARG A 66 10.09 10.49 5.86
CA ARG A 66 10.13 11.94 5.99
C ARG A 66 8.70 12.48 6.11
N PRO A 67 8.15 12.54 7.32
CA PRO A 67 6.79 13.06 7.51
C PRO A 67 6.67 14.51 7.05
N PRO A 68 5.58 14.92 6.45
CA PRO A 68 4.44 14.11 6.04
C PRO A 68 4.50 13.71 4.56
N ASN A 69 5.66 13.73 3.92
CA ASN A 69 5.77 13.69 2.46
C ASN A 69 6.29 12.38 1.89
N LEU A 70 6.99 11.55 2.69
CA LEU A 70 7.63 10.35 2.14
C LEU A 70 7.62 9.20 3.13
N LEU A 71 7.18 8.04 2.65
CA LEU A 71 7.39 6.74 3.30
C LEU A 71 7.86 5.76 2.25
N SER A 72 8.99 5.10 2.50
CA SER A 72 9.50 4.06 1.61
C SER A 72 9.76 2.80 2.41
N ILE A 73 9.33 1.67 1.87
CA ILE A 73 9.51 0.36 2.51
C ILE A 73 9.95 -0.66 1.46
N ASP A 74 10.68 -1.68 1.90
CA ASP A 74 10.87 -2.87 1.10
C ASP A 74 9.57 -3.67 1.12
N TYR A 75 9.07 -4.09 -0.05
CA TYR A 75 7.77 -4.73 -0.13
C TYR A 75 7.70 -5.67 -1.34
N LEU A 76 7.37 -6.93 -1.06
CA LEU A 76 7.16 -7.97 -2.08
C LEU A 76 8.27 -8.02 -3.14
N GLY A 77 9.50 -8.09 -2.67
CA GLY A 77 10.67 -8.28 -3.54
C GLY A 77 11.21 -7.01 -4.18
N GLY A 78 10.67 -5.85 -3.83
CA GLY A 78 11.15 -4.57 -4.37
C GLY A 78 11.08 -3.47 -3.34
N SER A 79 11.14 -2.24 -3.79
CA SER A 79 10.99 -1.07 -2.93
C SER A 79 9.76 -0.27 -3.34
N VAL A 80 8.98 0.15 -2.36
CA VAL A 80 7.79 0.96 -2.56
C VAL A 80 8.03 2.34 -1.96
N ARG A 81 7.62 3.37 -2.70
CA ARG A 81 7.70 4.74 -2.22
C ARG A 81 6.34 5.40 -2.32
N PHE A 82 5.87 5.93 -1.20
CA PHE A 82 4.68 6.77 -1.13
C PHE A 82 5.14 8.22 -1.00
N GLU A 83 4.79 9.05 -1.99
CA GLU A 83 5.08 10.48 -1.99
C GLU A 83 3.78 11.23 -1.90
N LEU A 84 3.68 12.11 -0.90
CA LEU A 84 2.46 12.85 -0.59
C LEU A 84 2.69 14.32 -0.89
N HIS A 85 1.91 14.85 -1.84
CA HIS A 85 2.02 16.24 -2.27
C HIS A 85 0.69 16.95 -1.98
N ALA A 86 0.76 18.06 -1.23
CA ALA A 86 -0.44 18.88 -0.99
C ALA A 86 -0.98 19.40 -2.32
N ASP A 87 -2.30 19.32 -2.49
CA ASP A 87 -2.95 19.80 -3.72
C ASP A 87 -3.25 21.31 -3.69
N GLY A 88 -2.98 21.98 -2.57
CA GLY A 88 -3.28 23.39 -2.36
C GLY A 88 -4.74 23.67 -2.00
N ARG A 89 -5.55 22.63 -1.78
CA ARG A 89 -6.99 22.75 -1.47
C ARG A 89 -7.41 21.87 -0.31
N GLY A 90 -6.45 21.49 0.54
CA GLY A 90 -6.73 20.64 1.69
C GLY A 90 -6.68 19.15 1.41
N GLY A 91 -6.30 18.74 0.20
CA GLY A 91 -6.15 17.34 -0.20
C GLY A 91 -4.71 16.97 -0.49
N THR A 92 -4.53 15.72 -0.92
CA THR A 92 -3.22 15.15 -1.26
C THR A 92 -3.27 14.48 -2.62
N ASP A 93 -2.24 14.77 -3.43
CA ASP A 93 -1.93 13.96 -4.61
C ASP A 93 -0.88 12.93 -4.17
N LEU A 94 -1.28 11.69 -4.10
CA LEU A 94 -0.41 10.58 -3.71
C LEU A 94 0.20 9.97 -4.96
N LEU A 95 1.53 9.81 -4.94
CA LEU A 95 2.24 9.06 -5.96
C LEU A 95 2.85 7.82 -5.31
N LEU A 96 2.47 6.65 -5.82
CA LEU A 96 3.07 5.37 -5.43
C LEU A 96 4.02 4.92 -6.54
N THR A 97 5.23 4.54 -6.15
CA THR A 97 6.20 3.93 -7.07
C THR A 97 6.70 2.63 -6.45
N HIS A 98 6.57 1.53 -7.18
CA HIS A 98 7.08 0.22 -6.76
C HIS A 98 8.09 -0.26 -7.79
N GLU A 99 9.34 -0.43 -7.39
CA GLU A 99 10.44 -0.86 -8.25
C GLU A 99 10.94 -2.22 -7.81
N GLY A 100 11.53 -2.98 -8.74
CA GLY A 100 12.10 -4.29 -8.44
C GLY A 100 11.15 -5.46 -8.59
N VAL A 101 9.94 -5.23 -9.08
CA VAL A 101 8.97 -6.32 -9.33
C VAL A 101 9.39 -7.07 -10.61
N THR A 102 9.38 -8.40 -10.55
CA THR A 102 9.75 -9.21 -11.74
C THR A 102 8.72 -9.03 -12.84
N ALA A 103 9.19 -9.18 -14.09
CA ALA A 103 8.31 -9.07 -15.25
C ALA A 103 7.16 -10.08 -15.18
N GLN A 104 7.40 -11.26 -14.62
CA GLN A 104 6.39 -12.31 -14.49
C GLN A 104 5.26 -11.91 -13.55
N GLU A 105 5.57 -11.16 -12.48
CA GLU A 105 4.60 -10.78 -11.46
C GLU A 105 4.03 -9.37 -11.68
N TRP A 106 4.56 -8.65 -12.64
CA TRP A 106 4.30 -7.22 -12.80
C TRP A 106 2.82 -6.88 -12.93
N ASN A 107 2.10 -7.59 -13.80
CA ASN A 107 0.68 -7.29 -14.04
C ASN A 107 -0.18 -7.51 -12.79
N GLU A 108 0.10 -8.58 -12.06
CA GLU A 108 -0.67 -8.90 -10.84
C GLU A 108 -0.38 -7.89 -9.74
N VAL A 109 0.88 -7.52 -9.55
CA VAL A 109 1.26 -6.54 -8.52
C VAL A 109 0.74 -5.16 -8.88
N HIS A 110 0.81 -4.78 -10.16
CA HIS A 110 0.26 -3.51 -10.65
C HIS A 110 -1.23 -3.40 -10.35
N ALA A 111 -2.00 -4.44 -10.68
CA ALA A 111 -3.43 -4.47 -10.37
C ALA A 111 -3.68 -4.52 -8.87
N GLY A 112 -2.89 -5.30 -8.13
CA GLY A 112 -3.04 -5.45 -6.69
C GLY A 112 -2.93 -4.17 -5.90
N TRP A 113 -2.13 -3.21 -6.40
CA TRP A 113 -2.04 -1.91 -5.73
C TRP A 113 -3.36 -1.15 -5.71
N LEU A 114 -4.24 -1.37 -6.69
CA LEU A 114 -5.57 -0.76 -6.67
C LEU A 114 -6.40 -1.28 -5.48
N ASN A 115 -6.16 -2.52 -5.10
CA ASN A 115 -6.80 -3.14 -3.93
C ASN A 115 -6.23 -2.63 -2.60
N VAL A 116 -5.23 -1.79 -2.64
CA VAL A 116 -4.68 -1.08 -1.47
C VAL A 116 -5.07 0.40 -1.53
N LEU A 117 -4.94 1.00 -2.71
CA LEU A 117 -5.14 2.45 -2.87
C LEU A 117 -6.61 2.87 -2.74
N PHE A 118 -7.56 2.11 -3.32
CA PHE A 118 -8.98 2.44 -3.15
C PHE A 118 -9.45 2.25 -1.71
N PRO A 119 -9.09 1.17 -1.02
CA PRO A 119 -9.37 1.07 0.41
C PRO A 119 -8.74 2.20 1.23
N LEU A 120 -7.52 2.63 0.89
CA LEU A 120 -6.89 3.76 1.55
C LEU A 120 -7.72 5.05 1.39
N LYS A 121 -8.15 5.33 0.17
CA LYS A 121 -8.98 6.52 -0.09
C LYS A 121 -10.30 6.46 0.66
N ALA A 122 -10.97 5.31 0.64
CA ALA A 122 -12.24 5.13 1.35
C ALA A 122 -12.07 5.35 2.85
N TRP A 123 -11.00 4.82 3.43
CA TRP A 123 -10.73 4.99 4.85
C TRP A 123 -10.36 6.43 5.18
N ALA A 124 -9.43 7.02 4.44
CA ALA A 124 -8.95 8.37 4.71
C ALA A 124 -10.06 9.41 4.57
N ALA A 125 -10.87 9.31 3.52
CA ALA A 125 -11.90 10.30 3.21
C ALA A 125 -13.20 10.06 3.98
N HIS A 126 -13.56 8.81 4.25
CA HIS A 126 -14.91 8.48 4.74
C HIS A 126 -14.93 7.52 5.92
N ARG A 127 -13.79 7.01 6.38
CA ARG A 127 -13.69 5.98 7.43
C ARG A 127 -14.52 4.74 7.09
N VAL A 128 -14.52 4.37 5.82
CA VAL A 128 -15.20 3.15 5.34
C VAL A 128 -14.13 2.12 5.01
N ASP A 129 -14.28 0.93 5.56
CA ASP A 129 -13.46 -0.22 5.22
C ASP A 129 -14.14 -1.00 4.11
N LEU A 130 -13.55 -1.01 2.90
CA LEU A 130 -14.12 -1.66 1.73
C LEU A 130 -13.89 -3.16 1.69
N ARG A 131 -13.05 -3.69 2.57
CA ARG A 131 -12.62 -5.09 2.50
C ARG A 131 -13.67 -6.03 3.09
N ASN A 132 -13.78 -7.23 2.53
CA ASN A 132 -14.75 -8.22 2.99
C ASN A 132 -14.31 -8.99 4.25
N HIS A 133 -13.00 -9.05 4.55
CA HIS A 133 -12.42 -9.75 5.71
C HIS A 133 -12.77 -11.24 5.79
N ASP A 134 -13.05 -11.86 4.66
CA ASP A 134 -13.41 -13.27 4.60
C ASP A 134 -12.24 -14.05 4.02
N PRO A 135 -11.61 -14.96 4.79
CA PRO A 135 -10.45 -15.72 4.28
C PRO A 135 -10.77 -16.62 3.10
N GLU A 136 -12.05 -16.92 2.86
CA GLU A 136 -12.48 -17.69 1.69
C GLU A 136 -12.71 -16.80 0.47
N ARG A 137 -12.66 -15.47 0.64
CA ARG A 137 -12.86 -14.48 -0.43
C ARG A 137 -11.68 -13.54 -0.53
N ALA A 138 -10.49 -14.12 -0.63
CA ALA A 138 -9.24 -13.38 -0.71
C ALA A 138 -8.84 -13.07 -2.15
N TRP A 139 -7.82 -12.25 -2.31
CA TRP A 139 -7.30 -11.86 -3.61
C TRP A 139 -6.89 -13.07 -4.46
N ASP A 140 -6.26 -14.07 -3.85
CA ASP A 140 -5.82 -15.28 -4.54
C ASP A 140 -6.99 -16.15 -5.03
N GLU A 141 -8.20 -15.90 -4.53
CA GLU A 141 -9.44 -16.53 -5.02
C GLU A 141 -10.16 -15.64 -6.03
N GLY A 142 -9.55 -14.53 -6.43
CA GLY A 142 -10.10 -13.63 -7.45
C GLY A 142 -11.00 -12.51 -6.92
N TYR A 143 -11.03 -12.29 -5.61
CA TYR A 143 -11.84 -11.23 -5.01
C TYR A 143 -11.02 -9.94 -4.89
N ALA A 144 -11.53 -8.85 -5.46
CA ALA A 144 -10.85 -7.55 -5.46
C ALA A 144 -11.05 -6.77 -4.16
N ASP A 145 -11.94 -7.19 -3.30
CA ASP A 145 -12.33 -6.46 -2.09
C ASP A 145 -11.86 -7.14 -0.79
N GLN A 146 -10.84 -7.90 -0.88
CA GLN A 146 -10.31 -8.61 0.29
C GLN A 146 -9.44 -7.72 1.18
#